data_f50ca846f83292774acd677e83d828a5
#
_entry.id   f50ca846f83292774acd677e83d828a5
#
_cell.length_a   1.000
_cell.length_b   1.000
_cell.length_c   1.000
_cell.angle_alpha   90.00
_cell.angle_beta   90.00
_cell.angle_gamma   90.00
#
_symmetry.space_group_name_H-M   'P 1'
#
loop_
_entity.id
_entity.type
_entity.pdbx_description
1 polymer ?
#
loop_
_entity_poly.entity_id
_entity_poly.type
_entity_poly.pdbx_seq_one_letter_code
_entity_poly.pdbx_strand_id
1 'polypeptide(L)'
;TFKFNELKVALHGQSFRTPAVTDNLIPGYPEPLAGWFNIGVLHTALEGNTEHANYAPCSTQELVAKGYDYWALGHVHEHEMVSEDPWIVFPGNLQGRHARELGPRGAVLVTVDDGRIQSVERVFTDVLRWNHVTVDVSPATTLEHATDLVRQSLSHAIESERGMGGRLRLG
;
A
#
# COMPACT_ATOMS: atom_id res chain seq x y z
N THR A 1 9.25 3.61 21.03
CA THR A 1 8.19 2.63 21.29
C THR A 1 7.02 3.28 22.01
N PHE A 2 5.82 3.03 21.53
CA PHE A 2 4.55 3.37 22.18
C PHE A 2 3.85 2.07 22.61
N LYS A 3 3.28 2.03 23.83
CA LYS A 3 2.72 0.82 24.43
C LYS A 3 1.23 0.98 24.72
N PHE A 4 0.42 0.02 24.24
CA PHE A 4 -0.97 -0.16 24.63
C PHE A 4 -1.03 -1.29 25.67
N ASN A 5 -0.89 -0.94 26.94
CA ASN A 5 -0.70 -1.91 28.03
C ASN A 5 -1.84 -2.92 28.18
N GLU A 6 -3.08 -2.44 28.05
CA GLU A 6 -4.29 -3.26 28.17
C GLU A 6 -4.40 -4.30 27.04
N LEU A 7 -3.92 -3.95 25.84
CA LEU A 7 -3.95 -4.82 24.66
C LEU A 7 -2.66 -5.64 24.51
N LYS A 8 -1.62 -5.34 25.30
CA LYS A 8 -0.26 -5.88 25.10
C LYS A 8 0.25 -5.69 23.67
N VAL A 9 0.02 -4.51 23.09
CA VAL A 9 0.51 -4.11 21.76
C VAL A 9 1.59 -3.06 21.90
N ALA A 10 2.69 -3.23 21.19
CA ALA A 10 3.80 -2.29 21.14
C ALA A 10 4.01 -1.79 19.69
N LEU A 11 4.00 -0.47 19.50
CA LEU A 11 4.39 0.17 18.25
C LEU A 11 5.83 0.65 18.34
N HIS A 12 6.67 0.18 17.43
CA HIS A 12 8.07 0.57 17.31
C HIS A 12 8.24 1.38 16.02
N GLY A 13 8.70 2.60 16.14
CA GLY A 13 8.91 3.46 14.98
C GLY A 13 9.77 4.65 15.34
N GLN A 14 10.28 5.32 14.31
CA GLN A 14 11.00 6.57 14.42
C GLN A 14 10.76 7.44 13.19
N SER A 15 10.80 8.75 13.39
CA SER A 15 10.73 9.72 12.30
C SER A 15 12.12 10.04 11.75
N PHE A 16 12.17 10.59 10.57
CA PHE A 16 13.40 11.10 9.96
C PHE A 16 13.79 12.44 10.57
N ARG A 17 15.10 12.65 10.78
CA ARG A 17 15.64 13.93 11.21
C ARG A 17 15.73 14.94 10.06
N THR A 18 15.91 14.43 8.85
CA THR A 18 16.09 15.20 7.61
C THR A 18 15.19 14.60 6.52
N PRO A 19 14.84 15.35 5.47
CA PRO A 19 14.05 14.81 4.36
C PRO A 19 14.71 13.65 3.61
N ALA A 20 16.04 13.54 3.66
CA ALA A 20 16.81 12.50 2.99
C ALA A 20 17.61 11.69 4.02
N VAL A 21 17.05 10.57 4.45
CA VAL A 21 17.75 9.58 5.29
C VAL A 21 18.16 8.42 4.40
N THR A 22 19.46 8.19 4.28
CA THR A 22 20.05 7.12 3.45
C THR A 22 20.60 5.96 4.29
N ASP A 23 20.58 6.10 5.61
CA ASP A 23 21.03 5.07 6.52
C ASP A 23 19.96 4.01 6.75
N ASN A 24 20.39 2.77 6.95
CA ASN A 24 19.51 1.70 7.42
C ASN A 24 19.11 1.96 8.87
N LEU A 25 17.82 2.08 9.13
CA LEU A 25 17.30 2.38 10.46
C LEU A 25 16.98 1.14 11.31
N ILE A 26 16.93 -0.07 10.73
CA ILE A 26 16.55 -1.31 11.41
C ILE A 26 17.45 -1.61 12.62
N PRO A 27 18.79 -1.44 12.57
CA PRO A 27 19.65 -1.67 13.73
C PRO A 27 19.27 -0.82 14.95
N GLY A 28 18.66 0.35 14.75
CA GLY A 28 18.23 1.25 15.82
C GLY A 28 16.87 0.91 16.44
N TYR A 29 16.12 -0.03 15.86
CA TYR A 29 14.84 -0.47 16.42
C TYR A 29 15.08 -1.34 17.66
N PRO A 30 14.28 -1.17 18.73
CA PRO A 30 14.42 -1.96 19.95
C PRO A 30 14.13 -3.44 19.72
N GLU A 31 14.56 -4.29 20.66
CA GLU A 31 14.15 -5.68 20.67
C GLU A 31 12.64 -5.83 20.91
N PRO A 32 11.99 -6.86 20.36
CA PRO A 32 10.57 -7.11 20.58
C PRO A 32 10.28 -7.32 22.07
N LEU A 33 9.14 -6.80 22.52
CA LEU A 33 8.68 -7.03 23.89
C LEU A 33 8.08 -8.43 24.00
N ALA A 34 8.70 -9.28 24.83
CA ALA A 34 8.23 -10.65 25.04
C ALA A 34 6.79 -10.69 25.57
N GLY A 35 5.92 -11.48 24.94
CA GLY A 35 4.50 -11.60 25.27
C GLY A 35 3.62 -10.41 24.85
N TRP A 36 4.13 -9.58 23.94
CA TRP A 36 3.40 -8.48 23.32
C TRP A 36 3.28 -8.71 21.81
N PHE A 37 2.26 -8.17 21.20
CA PHE A 37 2.17 -8.05 19.75
C PHE A 37 2.99 -6.83 19.32
N ASN A 38 4.08 -7.06 18.60
CA ASN A 38 5.07 -6.04 18.24
C ASN A 38 4.83 -5.59 16.79
N ILE A 39 4.60 -4.31 16.60
CA ILE A 39 4.38 -3.70 15.29
C ILE A 39 5.53 -2.74 14.97
N GLY A 40 6.24 -2.99 13.89
CA GLY A 40 7.20 -2.05 13.32
C GLY A 40 6.52 -1.08 12.37
N VAL A 41 6.82 0.22 12.48
CA VAL A 41 6.35 1.25 11.57
C VAL A 41 7.58 1.93 10.97
N LEU A 42 7.75 1.81 9.65
CA LEU A 42 8.94 2.31 8.96
C LEU A 42 8.59 2.88 7.59
N HIS A 43 9.12 4.07 7.30
CA HIS A 43 9.12 4.63 5.96
C HIS A 43 10.43 4.24 5.28
N THR A 44 10.39 3.34 4.28
CA THR A 44 11.58 2.71 3.72
C THR A 44 11.41 2.41 2.24
N ALA A 45 12.52 2.53 1.49
CA ALA A 45 12.68 1.86 0.21
C ALA A 45 13.30 0.49 0.48
N LEU A 46 12.54 -0.60 0.29
CA LEU A 46 13.09 -1.95 0.36
C LEU A 46 14.06 -2.21 -0.79
N GLU A 47 15.01 -3.11 -0.57
CA GLU A 47 15.92 -3.60 -1.60
C GLU A 47 15.15 -4.10 -2.83
N GLY A 48 15.64 -3.72 -4.01
CA GLY A 48 15.03 -4.09 -5.29
C GLY A 48 14.03 -3.07 -5.83
N ASN A 49 13.60 -2.08 -5.06
CA ASN A 49 12.75 -1.01 -5.56
C ASN A 49 13.60 0.13 -6.12
N THR A 50 13.95 0.03 -7.41
CA THR A 50 14.80 1.02 -8.13
C THR A 50 14.03 2.24 -8.62
N GLU A 51 12.70 2.25 -8.51
CA GLU A 51 11.84 3.31 -9.04
C GLU A 51 11.69 4.49 -8.06
N HIS A 52 12.07 4.30 -6.80
CA HIS A 52 11.93 5.30 -5.75
C HIS A 52 13.28 5.74 -5.18
N ALA A 53 13.33 6.96 -4.65
CA ALA A 53 14.51 7.45 -3.97
C ALA A 53 14.88 6.53 -2.78
N ASN A 54 16.17 6.27 -2.60
CA ASN A 54 16.68 5.31 -1.61
C ASN A 54 16.58 5.88 -0.19
N TYR A 55 15.38 5.86 0.40
CA TYR A 55 15.11 6.33 1.76
C TYR A 55 15.15 5.18 2.76
N ALA A 56 15.93 5.34 3.83
CA ALA A 56 16.08 4.38 4.91
C ALA A 56 16.12 2.92 4.41
N PRO A 57 17.05 2.59 3.50
CA PRO A 57 17.05 1.29 2.82
C PRO A 57 17.24 0.17 3.82
N CYS A 58 16.48 -0.91 3.64
CA CYS A 58 16.66 -2.15 4.39
C CYS A 58 16.22 -3.34 3.53
N SER A 59 16.61 -4.55 3.94
CA SER A 59 16.17 -5.79 3.32
C SER A 59 14.98 -6.41 4.05
N THR A 60 14.21 -7.21 3.33
CA THR A 60 13.14 -8.03 3.92
C THR A 60 13.71 -8.95 5.02
N GLN A 61 14.91 -9.51 4.82
CA GLN A 61 15.56 -10.38 5.79
C GLN A 61 15.87 -9.68 7.11
N GLU A 62 16.27 -8.40 7.08
CA GLU A 62 16.51 -7.61 8.29
C GLU A 62 15.20 -7.35 9.06
N LEU A 63 14.09 -7.10 8.34
CA LEU A 63 12.77 -6.96 8.95
C LEU A 63 12.32 -8.26 9.62
N VAL A 64 12.48 -9.39 8.95
CA VAL A 64 12.19 -10.73 9.50
C VAL A 64 13.06 -11.02 10.72
N ALA A 65 14.38 -10.78 10.62
CA ALA A 65 15.34 -11.04 11.70
C ALA A 65 15.09 -10.20 12.95
N LYS A 66 14.39 -9.05 12.82
CA LYS A 66 14.03 -8.21 13.96
C LYS A 66 13.00 -8.86 14.88
N GLY A 67 12.21 -9.82 14.39
CA GLY A 67 11.30 -10.63 15.20
C GLY A 67 10.03 -9.90 15.63
N TYR A 68 9.55 -8.90 14.86
CA TYR A 68 8.24 -8.27 15.07
C TYR A 68 7.14 -9.08 14.37
N ASP A 69 5.93 -8.99 14.89
CA ASP A 69 4.78 -9.73 14.39
C ASP A 69 4.19 -9.13 13.11
N TYR A 70 4.32 -7.80 12.96
CA TYR A 70 3.82 -7.05 11.80
C TYR A 70 4.71 -5.85 11.48
N TRP A 71 4.92 -5.58 10.19
CA TRP A 71 5.57 -4.38 9.70
C TRP A 71 4.61 -3.56 8.84
N ALA A 72 4.26 -2.36 9.31
CA ALA A 72 3.54 -1.35 8.55
C ALA A 72 4.56 -0.43 7.87
N LEU A 73 4.74 -0.61 6.57
CA LEU A 73 5.70 0.14 5.78
C LEU A 73 5.04 1.34 5.08
N GLY A 74 5.82 2.39 4.88
CA GLY A 74 5.45 3.54 4.05
C GLY A 74 6.53 3.83 3.02
N HIS A 75 6.25 4.67 2.05
CA HIS A 75 7.04 5.11 0.92
C HIS A 75 6.43 4.67 -0.42
N VAL A 76 6.17 3.40 -0.61
CA VAL A 76 5.51 2.87 -1.81
C VAL A 76 4.02 3.23 -1.77
N HIS A 77 3.55 3.88 -2.83
CA HIS A 77 2.16 4.34 -2.94
C HIS A 77 1.21 3.25 -3.44
N GLU A 78 1.73 2.15 -3.96
CA GLU A 78 0.97 0.95 -4.28
C GLU A 78 0.83 0.06 -3.05
N HIS A 79 -0.29 -0.69 -3.00
CA HIS A 79 -0.43 -1.75 -2.01
C HIS A 79 0.44 -2.94 -2.40
N GLU A 80 1.29 -3.37 -1.49
CA GLU A 80 2.14 -4.53 -1.69
C GLU A 80 2.24 -5.36 -0.41
N MET A 81 2.00 -6.66 -0.52
CA MET A 81 2.26 -7.62 0.53
C MET A 81 3.61 -8.29 0.26
N VAL A 82 4.62 -7.85 1.01
CA VAL A 82 6.00 -8.30 0.82
C VAL A 82 6.22 -9.67 1.42
N SER A 83 5.60 -9.95 2.57
CA SER A 83 5.68 -11.23 3.31
C SER A 83 4.43 -11.46 4.14
N GLU A 84 4.09 -12.71 4.39
CA GLU A 84 3.01 -13.14 5.28
C GLU A 84 3.52 -13.75 6.59
N ASP A 85 4.82 -14.03 6.69
CA ASP A 85 5.45 -14.56 7.92
C ASP A 85 6.88 -14.00 8.10
N PRO A 86 7.08 -13.01 8.98
CA PRO A 86 6.04 -12.14 9.55
C PRO A 86 5.36 -11.30 8.46
N TRP A 87 4.20 -10.73 8.77
CA TRP A 87 3.50 -9.84 7.85
C TRP A 87 4.27 -8.54 7.65
N ILE A 88 4.65 -8.27 6.40
CA ILE A 88 5.36 -7.05 5.97
C ILE A 88 4.56 -6.42 4.83
N VAL A 89 3.99 -5.24 5.06
CA VAL A 89 2.96 -4.69 4.17
C VAL A 89 3.19 -3.20 3.90
N PHE A 90 3.19 -2.83 2.61
CA PHE A 90 2.94 -1.46 2.17
C PHE A 90 1.43 -1.30 1.93
N PRO A 91 0.71 -0.51 2.72
CA PRO A 91 -0.73 -0.29 2.52
C PRO A 91 -1.04 0.53 1.26
N GLY A 92 -0.07 1.26 0.73
CA GLY A 92 -0.25 2.22 -0.33
C GLY A 92 -0.85 3.54 0.15
N ASN A 93 -1.37 4.33 -0.80
CA ASN A 93 -2.05 5.59 -0.51
C ASN A 93 -3.53 5.34 -0.18
N LEU A 94 -4.10 6.18 0.70
CA LEU A 94 -5.56 6.22 0.94
C LEU A 94 -6.34 6.75 -0.26
N GLN A 95 -5.69 7.57 -1.11
CA GLN A 95 -6.28 8.24 -2.26
C GLN A 95 -5.20 8.46 -3.33
N GLY A 96 -5.49 8.13 -4.59
CA GLY A 96 -4.66 8.50 -5.73
C GLY A 96 -4.69 10.02 -5.95
N ARG A 97 -3.53 10.66 -6.00
CA ARG A 97 -3.37 12.11 -6.04
C ARG A 97 -3.26 12.66 -7.46
N HIS A 98 -2.93 11.83 -8.42
CA HIS A 98 -2.77 12.20 -9.83
C HIS A 98 -2.95 10.98 -10.75
N ALA A 99 -3.11 11.22 -12.06
CA ALA A 99 -3.45 10.22 -13.08
C ALA A 99 -2.40 9.10 -13.29
N ARG A 100 -1.22 9.18 -12.67
CA ARG A 100 -0.23 8.09 -12.68
C ARG A 100 -0.41 7.11 -11.53
N GLU A 101 -1.20 7.48 -10.51
CA GLU A 101 -1.55 6.60 -9.39
C GLU A 101 -2.89 5.90 -9.71
N LEU A 102 -2.86 4.96 -10.65
CA LEU A 102 -4.03 4.25 -11.16
C LEU A 102 -4.59 3.24 -10.15
N GLY A 103 -5.84 2.84 -10.38
CA GLY A 103 -6.50 1.76 -9.67
C GLY A 103 -6.97 2.11 -8.26
N PRO A 104 -7.45 1.10 -7.53
CA PRO A 104 -8.04 1.29 -6.20
C PRO A 104 -6.99 1.64 -5.15
N ARG A 105 -7.33 2.57 -4.25
CA ARG A 105 -6.51 3.02 -3.13
C ARG A 105 -7.21 2.79 -1.80
N GLY A 106 -6.44 2.65 -0.74
CA GLY A 106 -7.04 2.38 0.55
C GLY A 106 -6.05 2.13 1.67
N ALA A 107 -6.54 1.46 2.69
CA ALA A 107 -5.80 1.04 3.88
C ALA A 107 -5.76 -0.48 3.98
N VAL A 108 -5.00 -0.97 4.95
CA VAL A 108 -5.00 -2.37 5.35
C VAL A 108 -5.58 -2.46 6.76
N LEU A 109 -6.64 -3.26 6.92
CA LEU A 109 -7.21 -3.63 8.21
C LEU A 109 -6.59 -4.94 8.68
N VAL A 110 -5.97 -4.91 9.84
CA VAL A 110 -5.37 -6.08 10.47
C VAL A 110 -6.17 -6.44 11.71
N THR A 111 -6.74 -7.64 11.74
CA THR A 111 -7.43 -8.17 12.91
C THR A 111 -6.50 -9.10 13.67
N VAL A 112 -6.33 -8.81 14.96
CA VAL A 112 -5.47 -9.60 15.86
C VAL A 112 -6.31 -10.12 17.03
N ASP A 113 -6.19 -11.40 17.32
CA ASP A 113 -6.81 -12.05 18.47
C ASP A 113 -5.77 -12.93 19.17
N ASP A 114 -5.70 -12.83 20.50
CA ASP A 114 -4.74 -13.53 21.36
C ASP A 114 -3.29 -13.47 20.82
N GLY A 115 -2.86 -12.26 20.40
CA GLY A 115 -1.50 -12.02 19.87
C GLY A 115 -1.21 -12.65 18.51
N ARG A 116 -2.22 -13.11 17.78
CA ARG A 116 -2.09 -13.70 16.43
C ARG A 116 -2.94 -12.95 15.42
N ILE A 117 -2.38 -12.74 14.25
CA ILE A 117 -3.11 -12.16 13.12
C ILE A 117 -4.14 -13.18 12.62
N GLN A 118 -5.40 -12.75 12.59
CA GLN A 118 -6.54 -13.53 12.09
C GLN A 118 -6.83 -13.19 10.63
N SER A 119 -6.75 -11.90 10.28
CA SER A 119 -6.92 -11.43 8.91
C SER A 119 -6.09 -10.18 8.63
N VAL A 120 -5.71 -10.03 7.36
CA VAL A 120 -5.11 -8.83 6.79
C VAL A 120 -5.90 -8.51 5.53
N GLU A 121 -6.72 -7.47 5.58
CA GLU A 121 -7.71 -7.16 4.57
C GLU A 121 -7.49 -5.79 3.97
N ARG A 122 -7.57 -5.67 2.65
CA ARG A 122 -7.53 -4.39 1.98
C ARG A 122 -8.89 -3.70 2.05
N VAL A 123 -8.91 -2.47 2.56
CA VAL A 123 -10.13 -1.64 2.65
C VAL A 123 -9.96 -0.46 1.70
N PHE A 124 -10.83 -0.36 0.70
CA PHE A 124 -10.81 0.73 -0.26
C PHE A 124 -11.42 2.00 0.35
N THR A 125 -10.67 3.09 0.30
CA THR A 125 -11.06 4.39 0.88
C THR A 125 -11.06 5.52 -0.15
N ASP A 126 -10.66 5.23 -1.37
CA ASP A 126 -10.55 6.20 -2.44
C ASP A 126 -11.93 6.78 -2.82
N VAL A 127 -12.01 8.11 -2.88
CA VAL A 127 -13.19 8.87 -3.34
C VAL A 127 -13.15 9.07 -4.85
N LEU A 128 -11.94 9.23 -5.38
CA LEU A 128 -11.64 9.35 -6.81
C LEU A 128 -10.65 8.28 -7.21
N ARG A 129 -10.98 7.50 -8.22
CA ARG A 129 -10.10 6.49 -8.79
C ARG A 129 -9.65 6.89 -10.19
N TRP A 130 -8.34 6.85 -10.42
CA TRP A 130 -7.77 7.05 -11.73
C TRP A 130 -7.73 5.74 -12.50
N ASN A 131 -8.15 5.77 -13.76
CA ASN A 131 -8.06 4.63 -14.65
C ASN A 131 -7.52 5.06 -16.01
N HIS A 132 -6.84 4.16 -16.71
CA HIS A 132 -6.33 4.36 -18.05
C HIS A 132 -7.04 3.39 -19.00
N VAL A 133 -7.84 3.91 -19.91
CA VAL A 133 -8.58 3.12 -20.90
C VAL A 133 -7.89 3.28 -22.25
N THR A 134 -7.35 2.21 -22.80
CA THR A 134 -6.82 2.16 -24.16
C THR A 134 -7.88 1.60 -25.09
N VAL A 135 -8.16 2.31 -26.16
CA VAL A 135 -9.18 1.91 -27.15
C VAL A 135 -8.52 1.72 -28.49
N ASP A 136 -8.62 0.51 -29.06
CA ASP A 136 -8.25 0.28 -30.46
C ASP A 136 -9.34 0.79 -31.37
N VAL A 137 -9.04 1.83 -32.12
CA VAL A 137 -9.94 2.43 -33.11
C VAL A 137 -9.58 2.05 -34.55
N SER A 138 -8.61 1.16 -34.75
CA SER A 138 -8.18 0.71 -36.09
C SER A 138 -9.30 0.09 -36.94
N PRO A 139 -10.35 -0.55 -36.35
CA PRO A 139 -11.49 -1.05 -37.14
C PRO A 139 -12.44 0.04 -37.63
N ALA A 140 -12.33 1.28 -37.12
CA ALA A 140 -13.26 2.35 -37.46
C ALA A 140 -12.97 2.90 -38.86
N THR A 141 -14.00 2.97 -39.69
CA THR A 141 -13.94 3.56 -41.02
C THR A 141 -14.53 4.98 -41.07
N THR A 142 -15.22 5.40 -40.01
CA THR A 142 -15.79 6.72 -39.84
C THR A 142 -15.51 7.27 -38.43
N LEU A 143 -15.60 8.60 -38.29
CA LEU A 143 -15.45 9.25 -36.98
C LEU A 143 -16.54 8.80 -35.98
N GLU A 144 -17.76 8.63 -36.48
CA GLU A 144 -18.89 8.14 -35.67
C GLU A 144 -18.62 6.77 -35.10
N HIS A 145 -18.15 5.83 -35.92
CA HIS A 145 -17.79 4.48 -35.49
C HIS A 145 -16.62 4.50 -34.44
N ALA A 146 -15.60 5.33 -34.68
CA ALA A 146 -14.52 5.52 -33.70
C ALA A 146 -15.05 6.05 -32.37
N THR A 147 -15.95 7.01 -32.38
CA THR A 147 -16.58 7.56 -31.18
C THR A 147 -17.39 6.52 -30.41
N ASP A 148 -18.12 5.66 -31.15
CA ASP A 148 -18.87 4.56 -30.50
C ASP A 148 -18.00 3.51 -29.85
N LEU A 149 -16.87 3.16 -30.46
CA LEU A 149 -15.87 2.28 -29.83
C LEU A 149 -15.33 2.87 -28.52
N VAL A 150 -15.03 4.17 -28.51
CA VAL A 150 -14.59 4.88 -27.30
C VAL A 150 -15.68 4.87 -26.22
N ARG A 151 -16.94 5.18 -26.57
CA ARG A 151 -18.06 5.16 -25.61
C ARG A 151 -18.27 3.78 -25.00
N GLN A 152 -18.23 2.73 -25.81
CA GLN A 152 -18.41 1.36 -25.33
C GLN A 152 -17.29 0.97 -24.35
N SER A 153 -16.03 1.28 -24.68
CA SER A 153 -14.89 0.98 -23.82
C SER A 153 -14.96 1.74 -22.50
N LEU A 154 -15.35 3.01 -22.52
CA LEU A 154 -15.54 3.81 -21.31
C LEU A 154 -16.70 3.28 -20.46
N SER A 155 -17.84 2.92 -21.07
CA SER A 155 -18.96 2.34 -20.33
C SER A 155 -18.57 1.04 -19.64
N HIS A 156 -17.85 0.17 -20.34
CA HIS A 156 -17.36 -1.08 -19.76
C HIS A 156 -16.39 -0.84 -18.57
N ALA A 157 -15.44 0.08 -18.73
CA ALA A 157 -14.52 0.43 -17.65
C ALA A 157 -15.25 0.99 -16.42
N ILE A 158 -16.26 1.85 -16.62
CA ILE A 158 -17.11 2.41 -15.56
C ILE A 158 -17.87 1.30 -14.80
N GLU A 159 -18.47 0.37 -15.52
CA GLU A 159 -19.23 -0.73 -14.93
C GLU A 159 -18.32 -1.67 -14.11
N SER A 160 -17.13 -1.99 -14.64
CA SER A 160 -16.13 -2.79 -13.93
C SER A 160 -15.72 -2.15 -12.60
N GLU A 161 -15.44 -0.84 -12.59
CA GLU A 161 -15.06 -0.10 -11.38
C GLU A 161 -16.20 -0.02 -10.35
N ARG A 162 -17.45 0.13 -10.79
CA ARG A 162 -18.64 0.12 -9.90
C ARG A 162 -18.81 -1.21 -9.20
N GLY A 163 -18.54 -2.32 -9.89
CA GLY A 163 -18.59 -3.66 -9.32
C GLY A 163 -17.57 -3.88 -8.17
N MET A 164 -16.47 -3.12 -8.15
CA MET A 164 -15.46 -3.15 -7.10
C MET A 164 -15.71 -2.14 -5.96
N GLY A 165 -16.90 -1.56 -5.85
CA GLY A 165 -17.28 -0.66 -4.76
C GLY A 165 -16.78 0.79 -4.92
N GLY A 166 -16.22 1.15 -6.07
CA GLY A 166 -15.77 2.50 -6.37
C GLY A 166 -16.91 3.46 -6.72
N ARG A 167 -16.86 4.70 -6.21
CA ARG A 167 -17.67 5.81 -6.71
C ARG A 167 -16.92 6.51 -7.82
N LEU A 168 -17.38 6.39 -9.06
CA LEU A 168 -16.78 7.08 -10.19
C LEU A 168 -17.33 8.51 -10.28
N ARG A 169 -16.44 9.51 -10.36
CA ARG A 169 -16.75 10.83 -10.87
C ARG A 169 -15.96 11.02 -12.16
N LEU A 170 -16.64 11.27 -13.25
CA LEU A 170 -16.02 11.73 -14.50
C LEU A 170 -15.73 13.22 -14.31
N GLY A 171 -14.48 13.61 -14.43
CA GLY A 171 -14.03 15.01 -14.49
C GLY A 171 -13.84 15.46 -15.93
#